data_d1b61f3bd91846bee0b2da89b3733075
#
_entry.id   d1b61f3bd91846bee0b2da89b3733075
#
_cell.length_a   1.000
_cell.length_b   1.000
_cell.length_c   1.000
_cell.angle_alpha   90.00
_cell.angle_beta   90.00
_cell.angle_gamma   90.00
#
_symmetry.space_group_name_H-M   'P 1'
#
loop_
_entity.id
_entity.type
_entity.pdbx_description
1 polymer ?
#
loop_
_entity_poly.entity_id
_entity_poly.type
_entity_poly.pdbx_seq_one_letter_code
_entity_poly.pdbx_strand_id
1 'polypeptide(L)'
;MTYDFSKLKAHIKETEEWLARELAGVRTGRAAPSLLDSVKPEAYGTRTPLRELANVSVEDARTLRVIPWDKSLVKAIEKGITDADLGVGISTDDQGIRISFPELTSERRTQLLKIAGDKTEQAKVTLRAHRTDALKALEAAEKDGGMGEDEVKRLKAEVQKLIDASNESLAKVLERKEIEIAQ
;
A
#
# COMPACT_ATOMS: atom_id res chain seq x y z
N MET A 1 -20.02 34.01 2.63
CA MET A 1 -20.13 32.52 2.82
C MET A 1 -18.76 31.96 3.02
N THR A 2 -18.56 31.10 3.99
CA THR A 2 -17.24 30.44 4.20
C THR A 2 -17.14 29.22 3.26
N TYR A 3 -16.09 29.13 2.46
CA TYR A 3 -15.86 27.96 1.61
C TYR A 3 -15.61 26.72 2.49
N ASP A 4 -16.33 25.63 2.18
CA ASP A 4 -16.19 24.37 2.91
C ASP A 4 -15.10 23.49 2.26
N PHE A 5 -13.99 23.34 2.97
CA PHE A 5 -12.88 22.48 2.57
C PHE A 5 -13.11 20.98 2.80
N SER A 6 -14.22 20.57 3.40
CA SER A 6 -14.48 19.17 3.78
C SER A 6 -14.38 18.24 2.58
N LYS A 7 -14.97 18.63 1.45
CA LYS A 7 -14.93 17.88 0.20
C LYS A 7 -13.50 17.74 -0.35
N LEU A 8 -12.74 18.84 -0.39
CA LEU A 8 -11.36 18.81 -0.86
C LEU A 8 -10.50 17.93 0.04
N LYS A 9 -10.62 18.06 1.37
CA LYS A 9 -9.88 17.23 2.34
C LYS A 9 -10.24 15.75 2.23
N ALA A 10 -11.51 15.42 1.98
CA ALA A 10 -11.95 14.05 1.74
C ALA A 10 -11.30 13.46 0.48
N HIS A 11 -11.29 14.19 -0.63
CA HIS A 11 -10.66 13.75 -1.88
C HIS A 11 -9.13 13.61 -1.74
N ILE A 12 -8.48 14.51 -1.01
CA ILE A 12 -7.05 14.42 -0.71
C ILE A 12 -6.78 13.12 0.07
N LYS A 13 -7.51 12.87 1.14
CA LYS A 13 -7.37 11.67 1.96
C LYS A 13 -7.61 10.40 1.16
N GLU A 14 -8.64 10.37 0.33
CA GLU A 14 -8.94 9.23 -0.55
C GLU A 14 -7.78 8.94 -1.53
N THR A 15 -7.17 10.00 -2.09
CA THR A 15 -6.02 9.88 -2.99
C THR A 15 -4.79 9.35 -2.27
N GLU A 16 -4.51 9.81 -1.04
CA GLU A 16 -3.40 9.31 -0.21
C GLU A 16 -3.61 7.83 0.18
N GLU A 17 -4.82 7.47 0.60
CA GLU A 17 -5.18 6.09 0.92
C GLU A 17 -5.12 5.17 -0.31
N TRP A 18 -5.54 5.67 -1.47
CA TRP A 18 -5.40 4.94 -2.73
C TRP A 18 -3.94 4.62 -3.03
N LEU A 19 -3.04 5.63 -2.97
CA LEU A 19 -1.61 5.40 -3.21
C LEU A 19 -1.02 4.42 -2.19
N ALA A 20 -1.37 4.54 -0.93
CA ALA A 20 -0.89 3.63 0.12
C ALA A 20 -1.29 2.17 -0.18
N ARG A 21 -2.53 1.93 -0.62
CA ARG A 21 -3.00 0.60 -1.03
C ARG A 21 -2.27 0.08 -2.27
N GLU A 22 -2.11 0.92 -3.29
CA GLU A 22 -1.41 0.55 -4.52
C GLU A 22 0.05 0.17 -4.27
N LEU A 23 0.76 0.95 -3.45
CA LEU A 23 2.15 0.66 -3.10
C LEU A 23 2.29 -0.52 -2.14
N ALA A 24 1.31 -0.78 -1.28
CA ALA A 24 1.29 -2.00 -0.46
C ALA A 24 1.21 -3.27 -1.31
N GLY A 25 0.51 -3.21 -2.46
CA GLY A 25 0.43 -4.31 -3.44
C GLY A 25 1.74 -4.55 -4.23
N VAL A 26 2.68 -3.61 -4.21
CA VAL A 26 3.99 -3.76 -4.87
C VAL A 26 4.88 -4.66 -4.01
N ARG A 27 5.10 -5.90 -4.46
CA ARG A 27 5.95 -6.88 -3.76
C ARG A 27 7.42 -6.44 -3.80
N THR A 28 8.02 -6.32 -2.63
CA THR A 28 9.40 -5.81 -2.48
C THR A 28 10.45 -6.90 -2.23
N GLY A 29 10.06 -8.18 -2.32
CA GLY A 29 10.95 -9.30 -1.91
C GLY A 29 11.10 -9.44 -0.39
N ARG A 30 10.56 -8.50 0.39
CA ARG A 30 10.59 -8.54 1.85
C ARG A 30 9.49 -9.47 2.37
N ALA A 31 9.85 -10.28 3.37
CA ALA A 31 8.92 -11.19 4.01
C ALA A 31 7.87 -10.40 4.83
N ALA A 32 6.61 -10.57 4.48
CA ALA A 32 5.49 -10.00 5.24
C ALA A 32 4.43 -11.08 5.46
N PRO A 33 3.90 -11.26 6.68
CA PRO A 33 2.86 -12.26 6.96
C PRO A 33 1.63 -12.16 6.05
N SER A 34 1.28 -10.97 5.61
CA SER A 34 0.17 -10.70 4.68
C SER A 34 0.33 -11.38 3.30
N LEU A 35 1.56 -11.75 2.90
CA LEU A 35 1.80 -12.48 1.67
C LEU A 35 1.24 -13.91 1.71
N LEU A 36 0.99 -14.44 2.90
CA LEU A 36 0.41 -15.76 3.13
C LEU A 36 -1.09 -15.72 3.38
N ASP A 37 -1.74 -14.55 3.36
CA ASP A 37 -3.18 -14.40 3.62
C ASP A 37 -4.07 -15.12 2.59
N SER A 38 -3.56 -15.31 1.37
CA SER A 38 -4.24 -16.05 0.31
C SER A 38 -4.09 -17.58 0.44
N VAL A 39 -3.15 -18.04 1.28
CA VAL A 39 -2.85 -19.47 1.45
C VAL A 39 -3.92 -20.12 2.31
N LYS A 40 -4.59 -21.12 1.74
CA LYS A 40 -5.65 -21.89 2.42
C LYS A 40 -5.32 -23.39 2.35
N PRO A 41 -4.49 -23.89 3.27
CA PRO A 41 -4.20 -25.35 3.34
C PRO A 41 -5.47 -26.15 3.55
N GLU A 42 -5.44 -27.39 3.09
CA GLU A 42 -6.49 -28.36 3.40
C GLU A 42 -6.20 -29.00 4.77
N ALA A 43 -6.96 -28.56 5.79
CA ALA A 43 -6.87 -29.09 7.14
C ALA A 43 -8.20 -29.69 7.55
N TYR A 44 -8.17 -30.90 8.09
CA TYR A 44 -9.39 -31.62 8.56
C TYR A 44 -10.49 -31.72 7.50
N GLY A 45 -10.10 -31.87 6.22
CA GLY A 45 -11.03 -32.01 5.10
C GLY A 45 -11.65 -30.68 4.59
N THR A 46 -11.18 -29.54 5.09
CA THR A 46 -11.64 -28.22 4.65
C THR A 46 -10.46 -27.28 4.35
N ARG A 47 -10.68 -26.33 3.42
CA ARG A 47 -9.68 -25.28 3.15
C ARG A 47 -9.81 -24.18 4.18
N THR A 48 -8.83 -24.09 5.07
CA THR A 48 -8.82 -23.15 6.19
C THR A 48 -7.70 -22.11 6.01
N PRO A 49 -7.95 -20.81 6.29
CA PRO A 49 -6.91 -19.78 6.23
C PRO A 49 -5.69 -20.15 7.09
N LEU A 50 -4.48 -19.93 6.57
CA LEU A 50 -3.25 -20.31 7.26
C LEU A 50 -3.14 -19.71 8.67
N ARG A 51 -3.64 -18.48 8.86
CA ARG A 51 -3.63 -17.78 10.16
C ARG A 51 -4.42 -18.49 11.27
N GLU A 52 -5.39 -19.32 10.90
CA GLU A 52 -6.19 -20.12 11.85
C GLU A 52 -5.49 -21.43 12.23
N LEU A 53 -4.54 -21.88 11.41
CA LEU A 53 -3.83 -23.15 11.58
C LEU A 53 -2.44 -23.01 12.20
N ALA A 54 -1.86 -21.80 12.10
CA ALA A 54 -0.47 -21.57 12.49
C ALA A 54 -0.22 -20.12 12.93
N ASN A 55 0.81 -19.94 13.76
CA ASN A 55 1.39 -18.62 14.00
C ASN A 55 2.38 -18.29 12.87
N VAL A 56 2.23 -17.11 12.28
CA VAL A 56 3.14 -16.61 11.23
C VAL A 56 3.92 -15.43 11.77
N SER A 57 5.23 -15.53 11.81
CA SER A 57 6.13 -14.48 12.30
C SER A 57 7.25 -14.20 11.32
N VAL A 58 7.78 -12.98 11.35
CA VAL A 58 8.97 -12.58 10.57
C VAL A 58 10.21 -13.07 11.33
N GLU A 59 11.01 -13.93 10.71
CA GLU A 59 12.28 -14.40 11.27
C GLU A 59 13.43 -13.46 10.88
N ASP A 60 13.46 -13.06 9.62
CA ASP A 60 14.38 -12.06 9.07
C ASP A 60 13.72 -11.27 7.92
N ALA A 61 14.49 -10.39 7.27
CA ALA A 61 13.97 -9.52 6.21
C ALA A 61 13.33 -10.28 5.04
N ARG A 62 13.70 -11.55 4.82
CA ARG A 62 13.25 -12.38 3.70
C ARG A 62 12.71 -13.74 4.10
N THR A 63 12.59 -14.00 5.40
CA THR A 63 12.15 -15.30 5.91
C THR A 63 10.95 -15.13 6.85
N LEU A 64 9.90 -15.89 6.58
CA LEU A 64 8.79 -16.08 7.51
C LEU A 64 8.93 -17.44 8.20
N ARG A 65 8.60 -17.45 9.48
CA ARG A 65 8.44 -18.67 10.27
C ARG A 65 6.96 -18.95 10.47
N VAL A 66 6.54 -20.14 10.07
CA VAL A 66 5.17 -20.65 10.28
C VAL A 66 5.23 -21.79 11.29
N ILE A 67 4.61 -21.60 12.44
CA ILE A 67 4.56 -22.58 13.53
C ILE A 67 3.12 -23.08 13.63
N PRO A 68 2.82 -24.30 13.13
CA PRO A 68 1.49 -24.87 13.23
C PRO A 68 1.08 -25.12 14.68
N TRP A 69 -0.19 -24.90 14.99
CA TRP A 69 -0.76 -25.26 16.29
C TRP A 69 -0.79 -26.76 16.50
N ASP A 70 -0.99 -27.51 15.42
CA ASP A 70 -0.94 -28.96 15.39
C ASP A 70 0.18 -29.42 14.44
N LYS A 71 1.16 -30.13 14.98
CA LYS A 71 2.30 -30.65 14.21
C LYS A 71 1.90 -31.61 13.09
N SER A 72 0.75 -32.25 13.18
CA SER A 72 0.23 -33.13 12.12
C SER A 72 -0.10 -32.37 10.83
N LEU A 73 -0.35 -31.06 10.92
CA LEU A 73 -0.70 -30.21 9.79
C LEU A 73 0.50 -29.65 8.99
N VAL A 74 1.75 -29.89 9.44
CA VAL A 74 2.96 -29.39 8.77
C VAL A 74 2.95 -29.70 7.27
N LYS A 75 2.69 -30.96 6.89
CA LYS A 75 2.66 -31.39 5.48
C LYS A 75 1.52 -30.75 4.69
N ALA A 76 0.36 -30.57 5.32
CA ALA A 76 -0.80 -29.94 4.68
C ALA A 76 -0.56 -28.44 4.44
N ILE A 77 0.10 -27.78 5.40
CA ILE A 77 0.47 -26.36 5.29
C ILE A 77 1.55 -26.19 4.22
N GLU A 78 2.60 -27.03 4.22
CA GLU A 78 3.66 -27.02 3.21
C GLU A 78 3.08 -27.18 1.79
N LYS A 79 2.17 -28.15 1.61
CA LYS A 79 1.45 -28.36 0.35
C LYS A 79 0.62 -27.13 -0.03
N GLY A 80 -0.13 -26.54 0.90
CA GLY A 80 -0.95 -25.37 0.65
C GLY A 80 -0.12 -24.14 0.22
N ILE A 81 1.09 -23.97 0.77
CA ILE A 81 2.01 -22.91 0.37
C ILE A 81 2.58 -23.19 -1.02
N THR A 82 2.93 -24.44 -1.31
CA THR A 82 3.43 -24.88 -2.63
C THR A 82 2.36 -24.68 -3.70
N ASP A 83 1.12 -25.08 -3.44
CA ASP A 83 -0.02 -24.94 -4.36
C ASP A 83 -0.39 -23.46 -4.63
N ALA A 84 -0.04 -22.57 -3.73
CA ALA A 84 -0.25 -21.13 -3.90
C ALA A 84 0.72 -20.46 -4.87
N ASP A 85 1.76 -21.17 -5.31
CA ASP A 85 2.78 -20.76 -6.30
C ASP A 85 3.32 -19.33 -6.05
N LEU A 86 3.74 -19.09 -4.81
CA LEU A 86 4.25 -17.79 -4.38
C LEU A 86 5.70 -17.54 -4.82
N GLY A 87 6.36 -18.51 -5.46
CA GLY A 87 7.76 -18.42 -5.88
C GLY A 87 8.73 -18.33 -4.69
N VAL A 88 8.43 -19.03 -3.60
CA VAL A 88 9.20 -19.03 -2.34
C VAL A 88 9.91 -20.35 -2.12
N GLY A 89 11.05 -20.33 -1.41
CA GLY A 89 11.68 -21.54 -0.88
C GLY A 89 10.97 -21.99 0.40
N ILE A 90 10.75 -23.29 0.54
CA ILE A 90 10.12 -23.88 1.73
C ILE A 90 11.11 -24.85 2.34
N SER A 91 11.35 -24.74 3.64
CA SER A 91 12.12 -25.71 4.42
C SER A 91 11.42 -25.97 5.76
N THR A 92 11.45 -27.19 6.22
CA THR A 92 10.80 -27.59 7.48
C THR A 92 11.87 -28.07 8.46
N ASP A 93 11.77 -27.60 9.70
CA ASP A 93 12.62 -28.01 10.82
C ASP A 93 11.77 -28.39 12.05
N ASP A 94 12.41 -28.68 13.18
CA ASP A 94 11.75 -29.09 14.42
C ASP A 94 10.84 -28.01 15.02
N GLN A 95 11.07 -26.74 14.62
CA GLN A 95 10.33 -25.57 15.12
C GLN A 95 9.20 -25.13 14.19
N GLY A 96 9.10 -25.70 12.98
CA GLY A 96 8.05 -25.38 12.03
C GLY A 96 8.52 -25.26 10.59
N ILE A 97 7.85 -24.44 9.82
CA ILE A 97 8.10 -24.25 8.39
C ILE A 97 8.74 -22.87 8.19
N ARG A 98 9.87 -22.86 7.49
CA ARG A 98 10.52 -21.64 7.00
C ARG A 98 10.13 -21.37 5.57
N ILE A 99 9.76 -20.13 5.30
CA ILE A 99 9.40 -19.66 3.96
C ILE A 99 10.38 -18.56 3.60
N SER A 100 11.26 -18.83 2.63
CA SER A 100 12.27 -17.88 2.16
C SER A 100 11.83 -17.22 0.87
N PHE A 101 11.84 -15.90 0.84
CA PHE A 101 11.57 -15.09 -0.34
C PHE A 101 12.89 -14.84 -1.09
N PRO A 102 12.95 -15.14 -2.40
CA PRO A 102 14.16 -14.92 -3.19
C PRO A 102 14.51 -13.43 -3.29
N GLU A 103 15.79 -13.14 -3.48
CA GLU A 103 16.24 -11.78 -3.77
C GLU A 103 15.66 -11.25 -5.06
N LEU A 104 15.34 -9.95 -5.06
CA LEU A 104 14.96 -9.27 -6.29
C LEU A 104 16.22 -9.12 -7.18
N THR A 105 16.08 -9.47 -8.45
CA THR A 105 17.10 -9.14 -9.46
C THR A 105 17.15 -7.62 -9.67
N SER A 106 18.28 -7.10 -10.12
CA SER A 106 18.43 -5.66 -10.46
C SER A 106 17.38 -5.19 -11.45
N GLU A 107 17.05 -6.01 -12.44
CA GLU A 107 16.01 -5.73 -13.42
C GLU A 107 14.63 -5.63 -12.76
N ARG A 108 14.32 -6.54 -11.86
CA ARG A 108 13.05 -6.55 -11.15
C ARG A 108 12.92 -5.36 -10.20
N ARG A 109 13.99 -4.99 -9.50
CA ARG A 109 14.04 -3.76 -8.68
C ARG A 109 13.73 -2.52 -9.53
N THR A 110 14.38 -2.38 -10.69
CA THR A 110 14.15 -1.26 -11.62
C THR A 110 12.69 -1.19 -12.08
N GLN A 111 12.10 -2.34 -12.42
CA GLN A 111 10.68 -2.40 -12.80
C GLN A 111 9.75 -1.98 -11.67
N LEU A 112 10.02 -2.44 -10.43
CA LEU A 112 9.20 -2.10 -9.25
C LEU A 112 9.31 -0.62 -8.90
N LEU A 113 10.51 -0.03 -8.98
CA LEU A 113 10.72 1.40 -8.77
C LEU A 113 9.94 2.23 -9.80
N LYS A 114 9.94 1.80 -11.06
CA LYS A 114 9.16 2.44 -12.11
C LYS A 114 7.65 2.37 -11.81
N ILE A 115 7.15 1.19 -11.45
CA ILE A 115 5.74 1.00 -11.10
C ILE A 115 5.34 1.91 -9.92
N ALA A 116 6.17 1.98 -8.87
CA ALA A 116 5.92 2.83 -7.71
C ALA A 116 5.89 4.33 -8.11
N GLY A 117 6.83 4.76 -8.95
CA GLY A 117 6.86 6.12 -9.49
C GLY A 117 5.63 6.46 -10.32
N ASP A 118 5.23 5.57 -11.24
CA ASP A 118 4.05 5.76 -12.11
C ASP A 118 2.75 5.87 -11.27
N LYS A 119 2.59 5.04 -10.22
CA LYS A 119 1.46 5.12 -9.30
C LYS A 119 1.44 6.44 -8.52
N THR A 120 2.59 6.89 -8.06
CA THR A 120 2.72 8.17 -7.35
C THR A 120 2.39 9.35 -8.27
N GLU A 121 2.86 9.32 -9.53
CA GLU A 121 2.52 10.36 -10.49
C GLU A 121 1.02 10.37 -10.82
N GLN A 122 0.37 9.23 -10.91
CA GLN A 122 -1.08 9.13 -11.06
C GLN A 122 -1.82 9.78 -9.88
N ALA A 123 -1.38 9.58 -8.65
CA ALA A 123 -1.93 10.25 -7.47
C ALA A 123 -1.77 11.78 -7.55
N LYS A 124 -0.59 12.26 -7.97
CA LYS A 124 -0.35 13.70 -8.17
C LYS A 124 -1.23 14.31 -9.26
N VAL A 125 -1.50 13.57 -10.34
CA VAL A 125 -2.45 14.00 -11.39
C VAL A 125 -3.85 14.17 -10.81
N THR A 126 -4.28 13.22 -9.98
CA THR A 126 -5.58 13.29 -9.28
C THR A 126 -5.65 14.50 -8.34
N LEU A 127 -4.60 14.77 -7.56
CA LEU A 127 -4.54 15.97 -6.70
C LEU A 127 -4.60 17.26 -7.51
N ARG A 128 -3.93 17.32 -8.67
CA ARG A 128 -4.01 18.50 -9.58
C ARG A 128 -5.43 18.72 -10.09
N ALA A 129 -6.17 17.67 -10.40
CA ALA A 129 -7.57 17.77 -10.78
C ALA A 129 -8.43 18.33 -9.64
N HIS A 130 -8.32 17.79 -8.43
CA HIS A 130 -9.04 18.28 -7.26
C HIS A 130 -8.70 19.74 -6.91
N ARG A 131 -7.42 20.13 -7.04
CA ARG A 131 -7.01 21.53 -6.91
C ARG A 131 -7.73 22.41 -7.93
N THR A 132 -7.73 22.01 -9.19
CA THR A 132 -8.37 22.77 -10.27
C THR A 132 -9.86 22.94 -10.02
N ASP A 133 -10.56 21.91 -9.58
CA ASP A 133 -11.98 21.96 -9.26
C ASP A 133 -12.28 22.89 -8.07
N ALA A 134 -11.44 22.85 -7.03
CA ALA A 134 -11.56 23.75 -5.89
C ALA A 134 -11.34 25.21 -6.30
N LEU A 135 -10.33 25.51 -7.13
CA LEU A 135 -10.06 26.86 -7.62
C LEU A 135 -11.20 27.39 -8.49
N LYS A 136 -11.77 26.56 -9.39
CA LYS A 136 -12.93 26.93 -10.20
C LYS A 136 -14.14 27.24 -9.34
N ALA A 137 -14.38 26.47 -8.28
CA ALA A 137 -15.50 26.74 -7.36
C ALA A 137 -15.36 28.09 -6.65
N LEU A 138 -14.13 28.45 -6.23
CA LEU A 138 -13.83 29.75 -5.61
C LEU A 138 -14.04 30.91 -6.62
N GLU A 139 -13.58 30.74 -7.85
CA GLU A 139 -13.74 31.74 -8.92
C GLU A 139 -15.22 31.96 -9.32
N ALA A 140 -16.01 30.88 -9.31
CA ALA A 140 -17.44 30.99 -9.53
C ALA A 140 -18.12 31.76 -8.39
N ALA A 141 -17.79 31.47 -7.14
CA ALA A 141 -18.34 32.19 -5.97
C ALA A 141 -17.95 33.66 -5.93
N GLU A 142 -16.78 34.05 -6.40
CA GLU A 142 -16.34 35.42 -6.58
C GLU A 142 -17.18 36.13 -7.63
N LYS A 143 -17.31 35.51 -8.80
CA LYS A 143 -18.06 36.04 -9.94
C LYS A 143 -19.54 36.25 -9.65
N ASP A 144 -20.13 35.37 -8.86
CA ASP A 144 -21.53 35.45 -8.42
C ASP A 144 -21.74 36.49 -7.27
N GLY A 145 -20.67 37.18 -6.84
CA GLY A 145 -20.69 38.16 -5.76
C GLY A 145 -20.87 37.58 -4.36
N GLY A 146 -20.73 36.27 -4.21
CA GLY A 146 -20.83 35.54 -2.93
C GLY A 146 -19.61 35.69 -2.04
N MET A 147 -18.44 36.06 -2.61
CA MET A 147 -17.15 36.23 -1.92
C MET A 147 -16.41 37.46 -2.43
N GLY A 148 -15.70 38.15 -1.55
CA GLY A 148 -14.81 39.23 -1.92
C GLY A 148 -13.46 38.74 -2.44
N GLU A 149 -12.78 39.57 -3.28
CA GLU A 149 -11.50 39.26 -3.90
C GLU A 149 -10.44 38.85 -2.87
N ASP A 150 -10.30 39.57 -1.77
CA ASP A 150 -9.31 39.27 -0.71
C ASP A 150 -9.60 37.94 -0.02
N GLU A 151 -10.86 37.59 0.18
CA GLU A 151 -11.29 36.33 0.76
C GLU A 151 -10.94 35.15 -0.20
N VAL A 152 -11.27 35.33 -1.49
CA VAL A 152 -10.94 34.33 -2.53
C VAL A 152 -9.43 34.11 -2.63
N LYS A 153 -8.64 35.17 -2.60
CA LYS A 153 -7.17 35.08 -2.60
C LYS A 153 -6.62 34.29 -1.41
N ARG A 154 -7.15 34.54 -0.22
CA ARG A 154 -6.80 33.80 0.99
C ARG A 154 -7.17 32.32 0.89
N LEU A 155 -8.38 32.00 0.38
CA LEU A 155 -8.85 30.63 0.22
C LEU A 155 -8.08 29.87 -0.86
N LYS A 156 -7.69 30.51 -1.96
CA LYS A 156 -6.80 29.93 -2.98
C LYS A 156 -5.44 29.56 -2.39
N ALA A 157 -4.88 30.39 -1.51
CA ALA A 157 -3.63 30.08 -0.80
C ALA A 157 -3.79 28.87 0.14
N GLU A 158 -4.95 28.76 0.82
CA GLU A 158 -5.25 27.61 1.68
C GLU A 158 -5.40 26.30 0.87
N VAL A 159 -6.10 26.36 -0.28
CA VAL A 159 -6.14 25.21 -1.23
C VAL A 159 -4.74 24.79 -1.61
N GLN A 160 -3.87 25.73 -2.00
CA GLN A 160 -2.49 25.42 -2.40
C GLN A 160 -1.73 24.77 -1.27
N LYS A 161 -1.84 25.28 -0.05
CA LYS A 161 -1.18 24.71 1.14
C LYS A 161 -1.61 23.28 1.42
N LEU A 162 -2.91 22.96 1.28
CA LEU A 162 -3.41 21.59 1.46
C LEU A 162 -2.86 20.64 0.39
N ILE A 163 -2.77 21.09 -0.86
CA ILE A 163 -2.22 20.31 -1.97
C ILE A 163 -0.71 20.08 -1.79
N ASP A 164 0.04 21.10 -1.38
CA ASP A 164 1.48 20.99 -1.15
C ASP A 164 1.78 20.01 -0.01
N ALA A 165 1.05 20.08 1.10
CA ALA A 165 1.17 19.14 2.20
C ALA A 165 0.88 17.69 1.76
N SER A 166 -0.13 17.48 0.91
CA SER A 166 -0.45 16.17 0.38
C SER A 166 0.64 15.66 -0.59
N ASN A 167 1.16 16.52 -1.47
CA ASN A 167 2.28 16.16 -2.34
C ASN A 167 3.52 15.72 -1.54
N GLU A 168 3.80 16.38 -0.42
CA GLU A 168 4.87 15.96 0.49
C GLU A 168 4.57 14.60 1.15
N SER A 169 3.32 14.37 1.54
CA SER A 169 2.87 13.08 2.07
C SER A 169 3.07 11.96 1.04
N LEU A 170 2.63 12.16 -0.22
CA LEU A 170 2.82 11.19 -1.31
C LEU A 170 4.31 10.91 -1.57
N ALA A 171 5.17 11.94 -1.55
CA ALA A 171 6.61 11.78 -1.74
C ALA A 171 7.24 10.92 -0.63
N LYS A 172 6.85 11.12 0.63
CA LYS A 172 7.32 10.31 1.76
C LYS A 172 6.88 8.84 1.65
N VAL A 173 5.66 8.59 1.15
CA VAL A 173 5.18 7.22 0.92
C VAL A 173 5.99 6.53 -0.18
N LEU A 174 6.28 7.24 -1.27
CA LEU A 174 7.14 6.73 -2.35
C LEU A 174 8.56 6.43 -1.83
N GLU A 175 9.21 7.37 -1.15
CA GLU A 175 10.55 7.22 -0.61
C GLU A 175 10.69 5.98 0.28
N ARG A 176 9.73 5.76 1.18
CA ARG A 176 9.70 4.55 2.01
C ARG A 176 9.65 3.27 1.16
N LYS A 177 8.84 3.30 0.10
CA LYS A 177 8.70 2.15 -0.80
C LYS A 177 9.96 1.91 -1.62
N GLU A 178 10.64 2.97 -2.07
CA GLU A 178 11.91 2.87 -2.77
C GLU A 178 13.01 2.25 -1.88
N ILE A 179 13.07 2.64 -0.60
CA ILE A 179 13.97 2.04 0.38
C ILE A 179 13.66 0.55 0.58
N GLU A 180 12.38 0.17 0.67
CA GLU A 180 11.97 -1.23 0.79
C GLU A 180 12.36 -2.08 -0.44
N ILE A 181 12.29 -1.50 -1.64
CA ILE A 181 12.68 -2.19 -2.88
C ILE A 181 14.20 -2.31 -3.00
N ALA A 182 14.95 -1.33 -2.47
CA ALA A 182 16.41 -1.29 -2.54
C ALA A 182 17.10 -2.28 -1.59
N GLN A 183 16.43 -2.68 -0.51
CA GLN A 183 16.93 -3.67 0.48
C GLN A 183 16.79 -5.09 -0.04
#